data_5bdde877dd1a463ba8aa127ffe1e5004
#
_entry.id   5bdde877dd1a463ba8aa127ffe1e5004
#
_cell.length_a   1.000
_cell.length_b   1.000
_cell.length_c   1.000
_cell.angle_alpha   90.00
_cell.angle_beta   90.00
_cell.angle_gamma   90.00
#
_symmetry.space_group_name_H-M   'P 1'
#
loop_
_entity.id
_entity.type
_entity.pdbx_description
1 polymer ?
#
loop_
_entity_poly.entity_id
_entity_poly.type
_entity_poly.pdbx_seq_one_letter_code
_entity_poly.pdbx_strand_id
1 'polypeptide(L)'
;IRSERLQNSSFRASVSNSTQLGLLTEIPFALRSEEGSADITREIEPNPFLPKEQREERCAEVVDIVVCALSQRLRHTEAKKVVIGISGGLDSTLALLSTVATFDFMGLPREGIIGVTMPGLGTSKRTRTNAHKLMELLGITSREIDITPAVMQHFQDIGHDASTQDLTYENAQARERTQILMDIAGK
;
A
#
# COMPACT_ATOMS: atom_id res chain seq x y z
N ILE A 1 -23.65 12.03 14.44
CA ILE A 1 -24.41 10.78 14.66
C ILE A 1 -25.40 10.51 13.51
N ARG A 2 -26.29 11.48 13.15
CA ARG A 2 -27.28 11.28 12.06
C ARG A 2 -26.62 11.10 10.68
N SER A 3 -25.64 11.94 10.36
CA SER A 3 -24.90 11.85 9.10
C SER A 3 -24.14 10.52 8.93
N GLU A 4 -23.49 10.04 9.98
CA GLU A 4 -22.80 8.75 9.98
C GLU A 4 -23.76 7.57 9.83
N ARG A 5 -24.92 7.62 10.50
CA ARG A 5 -25.96 6.60 10.37
C ARG A 5 -26.58 6.58 8.98
N LEU A 6 -26.74 7.72 8.34
CA LEU A 6 -27.27 7.83 6.97
C LEU A 6 -26.27 7.32 5.91
N GLN A 7 -24.98 7.21 6.23
CA GLN A 7 -24.00 6.58 5.37
C GLN A 7 -24.13 5.05 5.35
N ASN A 8 -24.71 4.47 6.41
CA ASN A 8 -25.01 3.03 6.42
C ASN A 8 -26.27 2.76 5.56
N SER A 9 -26.10 1.97 4.49
CA SER A 9 -27.17 1.69 3.50
C SER A 9 -28.39 1.03 4.12
N SER A 10 -28.22 0.11 5.08
CA SER A 10 -29.31 -0.60 5.76
C SER A 10 -30.11 0.35 6.65
N PHE A 11 -29.43 1.20 7.40
CA PHE A 11 -30.10 2.19 8.26
C PHE A 11 -30.83 3.26 7.43
N ARG A 12 -30.20 3.73 6.33
CA ARG A 12 -30.80 4.67 5.40
C ARG A 12 -32.11 4.14 4.81
N ALA A 13 -32.13 2.89 4.38
CA ALA A 13 -33.33 2.24 3.84
C ALA A 13 -34.45 2.17 4.89
N SER A 14 -34.13 1.82 6.14
CA SER A 14 -35.08 1.76 7.23
C SER A 14 -35.69 3.11 7.57
N VAL A 15 -34.88 4.18 7.56
CA VAL A 15 -35.34 5.56 7.86
C VAL A 15 -36.15 6.13 6.70
N SER A 16 -35.78 5.85 5.44
CA SER A 16 -36.50 6.35 4.26
C SER A 16 -37.90 5.77 4.13
N ASN A 17 -38.12 4.56 4.67
CA ASN A 17 -39.40 3.90 4.64
C ASN A 17 -40.29 4.17 5.87
N SER A 18 -39.79 4.91 6.85
CA SER A 18 -40.57 5.20 8.06
C SER A 18 -41.38 6.50 7.88
N THR A 19 -42.69 6.38 7.87
CA THR A 19 -43.67 7.48 7.96
C THR A 19 -43.66 8.21 9.32
N GLN A 20 -42.74 7.83 10.23
CA GLN A 20 -42.61 8.37 11.58
C GLN A 20 -41.61 9.53 11.71
N LEU A 21 -41.21 10.17 10.63
CA LEU A 21 -40.32 11.34 10.66
C LEU A 21 -40.90 12.54 11.46
N GLY A 22 -42.24 12.53 11.73
CA GLY A 22 -42.92 13.53 12.55
C GLY A 22 -42.64 13.48 14.08
N LEU A 23 -41.97 12.41 14.55
CA LEU A 23 -41.63 12.21 15.97
C LEU A 23 -40.21 12.68 16.34
N LEU A 24 -39.45 13.23 15.38
CA LEU A 24 -38.11 13.75 15.62
C LEU A 24 -38.18 15.21 16.01
N THR A 25 -37.77 15.54 17.23
CA THR A 25 -37.58 16.91 17.65
C THR A 25 -36.17 17.36 17.19
N GLU A 26 -36.13 18.37 16.34
CA GLU A 26 -34.88 19.04 15.98
C GLU A 26 -34.52 20.04 17.08
N ILE A 27 -33.37 19.84 17.74
CA ILE A 27 -32.81 20.78 18.69
C ILE A 27 -31.67 21.51 17.95
N PRO A 28 -31.91 22.74 17.46
CA PRO A 28 -30.83 23.50 16.83
C PRO A 28 -29.83 23.93 17.89
N PHE A 29 -28.55 23.73 17.67
CA PHE A 29 -27.49 24.24 18.51
C PHE A 29 -26.38 24.82 17.63
N ALA A 30 -25.77 25.89 18.09
CA ALA A 30 -24.59 26.48 17.50
C ALA A 30 -23.39 26.18 18.39
N LEU A 31 -22.39 25.49 17.83
CA LEU A 31 -21.07 25.41 18.48
C LEU A 31 -20.43 26.80 18.39
N ARG A 32 -20.26 27.45 19.54
CA ARG A 32 -19.39 28.63 19.63
C ARG A 32 -17.96 28.09 19.50
N SER A 33 -17.32 28.29 18.34
CA SER A 33 -15.87 28.16 18.25
C SER A 33 -15.27 29.34 19.00
N GLU A 34 -14.73 29.13 20.18
CA GLU A 34 -13.77 30.09 20.72
C GLU A 34 -12.55 30.01 19.78
N GLU A 35 -12.23 31.16 19.16
CA GLU A 35 -11.01 31.33 18.39
C GLU A 35 -9.83 31.34 19.37
N GLY A 36 -9.48 30.17 19.85
CA GLY A 36 -8.32 29.92 20.68
C GLY A 36 -7.65 28.63 20.19
N SER A 37 -6.37 28.68 19.94
CA SER A 37 -5.54 27.49 19.81
C SER A 37 -5.69 26.68 21.09
N ALA A 38 -6.51 25.64 21.07
CA ALA A 38 -6.55 24.71 22.18
C ALA A 38 -5.28 23.86 22.13
N ASP A 39 -4.38 24.07 23.06
CA ASP A 39 -3.24 23.19 23.26
C ASP A 39 -3.74 21.78 23.54
N ILE A 40 -3.18 20.81 22.81
CA ILE A 40 -3.51 19.40 23.04
C ILE A 40 -2.89 19.01 24.38
N THR A 41 -3.72 18.91 25.41
CA THR A 41 -3.28 18.61 26.79
C THR A 41 -3.05 17.10 27.03
N ARG A 42 -3.56 16.25 26.16
CA ARG A 42 -3.30 14.79 26.23
C ARG A 42 -1.93 14.44 25.67
N GLU A 43 -1.22 13.56 26.32
CA GLU A 43 -0.01 12.97 25.76
C GLU A 43 -0.34 12.12 24.55
N ILE A 44 0.26 12.46 23.39
CA ILE A 44 0.11 11.71 22.15
C ILE A 44 1.38 10.87 21.97
N GLU A 45 1.21 9.56 21.92
CA GLU A 45 2.31 8.65 21.64
C GLU A 45 2.86 8.93 20.24
N PRO A 46 4.14 9.30 20.08
CA PRO A 46 4.73 9.58 18.78
C PRO A 46 4.88 8.33 17.90
N ASN A 47 4.93 7.15 18.50
CA ASN A 47 5.12 5.88 17.81
C ASN A 47 4.11 4.81 18.30
N PRO A 48 2.81 4.99 18.05
CA PRO A 48 1.75 4.14 18.64
C PRO A 48 1.82 2.67 18.18
N PHE A 49 2.52 2.39 17.06
CA PHE A 49 2.65 1.03 16.51
C PHE A 49 3.95 0.33 16.91
N LEU A 50 4.86 1.02 17.63
CA LEU A 50 6.08 0.40 18.10
C LEU A 50 5.88 -0.15 19.52
N PRO A 51 6.21 -1.44 19.77
CA PRO A 51 6.18 -2.00 21.10
C PRO A 51 7.12 -1.24 22.04
N LYS A 52 6.64 -0.88 23.23
CA LYS A 52 7.45 -0.20 24.27
C LYS A 52 8.36 -1.19 24.99
N GLU A 53 7.86 -2.39 25.20
CA GLU A 53 8.55 -3.46 25.92
C GLU A 53 8.78 -4.65 25.00
N GLN A 54 9.85 -5.42 25.24
CA GLN A 54 10.20 -6.61 24.47
C GLN A 54 10.20 -6.36 22.95
N ARG A 55 10.73 -5.21 22.53
CA ARG A 55 10.60 -4.71 21.16
C ARG A 55 11.08 -5.71 20.11
N GLU A 56 12.22 -6.35 20.35
CA GLU A 56 12.80 -7.32 19.40
C GLU A 56 11.89 -8.55 19.25
N GLU A 57 11.42 -9.10 20.35
CA GLU A 57 10.51 -10.25 20.37
C GLU A 57 9.18 -9.93 19.68
N ARG A 58 8.60 -8.78 20.00
CA ARG A 58 7.35 -8.32 19.37
C ARG A 58 7.50 -8.04 17.89
N CYS A 59 8.60 -7.47 17.46
CA CYS A 59 8.86 -7.26 16.03
C CYS A 59 9.07 -8.60 15.30
N ALA A 60 9.72 -9.58 15.94
CA ALA A 60 9.85 -10.92 15.38
C ALA A 60 8.48 -11.59 15.24
N GLU A 61 7.62 -11.53 16.27
CA GLU A 61 6.23 -12.04 16.19
C GLU A 61 5.46 -11.43 15.02
N VAL A 62 5.59 -10.12 14.77
CA VAL A 62 4.93 -9.46 13.62
C VAL A 62 5.42 -10.04 12.30
N VAL A 63 6.72 -10.25 12.15
CA VAL A 63 7.29 -10.88 10.95
C VAL A 63 6.76 -12.31 10.79
N ASP A 64 6.74 -13.10 11.86
CA ASP A 64 6.23 -14.47 11.85
C ASP A 64 4.75 -14.54 11.45
N ILE A 65 3.92 -13.60 11.93
CA ILE A 65 2.51 -13.50 11.51
C ILE A 65 2.41 -13.26 10.00
N VAL A 66 3.21 -12.35 9.44
CA VAL A 66 3.21 -12.06 8.00
C VAL A 66 3.67 -13.29 7.21
N VAL A 67 4.74 -13.96 7.65
CA VAL A 67 5.27 -15.19 7.03
C VAL A 67 4.22 -16.29 7.04
N CYS A 68 3.56 -16.53 8.16
CA CYS A 68 2.49 -17.52 8.28
C CYS A 68 1.31 -17.19 7.35
N ALA A 69 0.87 -15.94 7.32
CA ALA A 69 -0.25 -15.50 6.47
C ALA A 69 0.07 -15.69 4.98
N LEU A 70 1.25 -15.26 4.53
CA LEU A 70 1.68 -15.42 3.14
C LEU A 70 1.88 -16.90 2.78
N SER A 71 2.48 -17.70 3.66
CA SER A 71 2.67 -19.13 3.42
C SER A 71 1.35 -19.87 3.25
N GLN A 72 0.33 -19.53 4.08
CA GLN A 72 -1.02 -20.09 3.93
C GLN A 72 -1.65 -19.70 2.59
N ARG A 73 -1.46 -18.46 2.16
CA ARG A 73 -1.98 -18.01 0.86
C ARG A 73 -1.33 -18.75 -0.29
N LEU A 74 0.00 -18.90 -0.28
CA LEU A 74 0.75 -19.61 -1.31
C LEU A 74 0.36 -21.11 -1.36
N ARG A 75 0.17 -21.75 -0.21
CA ARG A 75 -0.32 -23.14 -0.16
C ARG A 75 -1.72 -23.28 -0.74
N HIS A 76 -2.62 -22.38 -0.36
CA HIS A 76 -4.02 -22.43 -0.85
C HIS A 76 -4.12 -22.23 -2.36
N THR A 77 -3.28 -21.38 -2.94
CA THR A 77 -3.26 -21.09 -4.38
C THR A 77 -2.30 -22.02 -5.16
N GLU A 78 -1.57 -22.89 -4.46
CA GLU A 78 -0.52 -23.74 -5.02
C GLU A 78 0.58 -22.97 -5.78
N ALA A 79 0.70 -21.66 -5.47
CA ALA A 79 1.66 -20.79 -6.12
C ALA A 79 3.09 -21.08 -5.65
N LYS A 80 3.99 -21.28 -6.60
CA LYS A 80 5.43 -21.51 -6.39
C LYS A 80 6.28 -20.31 -6.80
N LYS A 81 5.66 -19.28 -7.33
CA LYS A 81 6.30 -18.05 -7.76
C LYS A 81 5.50 -16.85 -7.28
N VAL A 82 6.19 -15.76 -7.04
CA VAL A 82 5.59 -14.47 -6.70
C VAL A 82 6.26 -13.35 -7.48
N VAL A 83 5.51 -12.31 -7.78
CA VAL A 83 6.02 -11.10 -8.44
C VAL A 83 5.88 -9.94 -7.50
N ILE A 84 6.95 -9.17 -7.33
CA ILE A 84 6.97 -8.03 -6.41
C ILE A 84 7.69 -6.83 -7.03
N GLY A 85 7.08 -5.65 -6.95
CA GLY A 85 7.70 -4.40 -7.38
C GLY A 85 8.68 -3.87 -6.34
N ILE A 86 9.93 -3.65 -6.73
CA ILE A 86 11.00 -3.18 -5.84
C ILE A 86 11.37 -1.74 -6.22
N SER A 87 10.91 -0.80 -5.43
CA SER A 87 11.21 0.62 -5.61
C SER A 87 12.57 1.05 -5.03
N GLY A 88 13.15 0.26 -4.14
CA GLY A 88 14.32 0.62 -3.34
C GLY A 88 13.98 1.47 -2.10
N GLY A 89 12.69 1.65 -1.80
CA GLY A 89 12.18 2.27 -0.57
C GLY A 89 11.94 1.24 0.54
N LEU A 90 11.62 1.74 1.74
CA LEU A 90 11.47 0.92 2.94
C LEU A 90 10.34 -0.12 2.82
N ASP A 91 9.18 0.28 2.31
CA ASP A 91 8.00 -0.59 2.24
C ASP A 91 8.25 -1.78 1.30
N SER A 92 8.78 -1.53 0.11
CA SER A 92 9.13 -2.61 -0.84
C SER A 92 10.24 -3.50 -0.32
N THR A 93 11.18 -2.96 0.46
CA THR A 93 12.24 -3.73 1.13
C THR A 93 11.65 -4.66 2.19
N LEU A 94 10.76 -4.16 3.05
CA LEU A 94 10.10 -4.97 4.08
C LEU A 94 9.24 -6.08 3.44
N ALA A 95 8.47 -5.74 2.41
CA ALA A 95 7.68 -6.71 1.66
C ALA A 95 8.55 -7.81 1.05
N LEU A 96 9.69 -7.45 0.46
CA LEU A 96 10.63 -8.42 -0.10
C LEU A 96 11.26 -9.31 0.97
N LEU A 97 11.72 -8.76 2.09
CA LEU A 97 12.31 -9.53 3.18
C LEU A 97 11.30 -10.51 3.78
N SER A 98 10.06 -10.10 3.98
CA SER A 98 8.97 -10.98 4.45
C SER A 98 8.67 -12.09 3.43
N THR A 99 8.75 -11.79 2.14
CA THR A 99 8.56 -12.77 1.07
C THR A 99 9.71 -13.79 1.04
N VAL A 100 10.95 -13.34 1.18
CA VAL A 100 12.12 -14.23 1.27
C VAL A 100 12.02 -15.14 2.50
N ALA A 101 11.70 -14.58 3.67
CA ALA A 101 11.50 -15.38 4.88
C ALA A 101 10.39 -16.43 4.70
N THR A 102 9.31 -16.09 3.96
CA THR A 102 8.23 -17.04 3.65
C THR A 102 8.71 -18.17 2.75
N PHE A 103 9.49 -17.86 1.71
CA PHE A 103 10.05 -18.88 0.81
C PHE A 103 11.01 -19.81 1.54
N ASP A 104 11.89 -19.25 2.37
CA ASP A 104 12.80 -20.03 3.23
C ASP A 104 12.02 -20.94 4.19
N PHE A 105 10.97 -20.41 4.85
CA PHE A 105 10.09 -21.17 5.74
C PHE A 105 9.36 -22.32 5.03
N MET A 106 8.96 -22.11 3.77
CA MET A 106 8.28 -23.13 2.96
C MET A 106 9.24 -24.10 2.25
N GLY A 107 10.55 -23.87 2.29
CA GLY A 107 11.54 -24.63 1.53
C GLY A 107 11.43 -24.41 0.02
N LEU A 108 10.93 -23.26 -0.43
CA LEU A 108 10.83 -22.89 -1.83
C LEU A 108 12.12 -22.20 -2.31
N PRO A 109 12.54 -22.40 -3.55
CA PRO A 109 13.72 -21.74 -4.10
C PRO A 109 13.48 -20.24 -4.25
N ARG A 110 14.43 -19.42 -3.79
CA ARG A 110 14.33 -17.96 -3.85
C ARG A 110 14.25 -17.39 -5.27
N GLU A 111 14.70 -18.14 -6.27
CA GLU A 111 14.55 -17.81 -7.69
C GLU A 111 13.08 -17.74 -8.13
N GLY A 112 12.16 -18.33 -7.35
CA GLY A 112 10.72 -18.19 -7.52
C GLY A 112 10.19 -16.81 -7.16
N ILE A 113 10.98 -15.99 -6.47
CA ILE A 113 10.65 -14.58 -6.18
C ILE A 113 11.15 -13.73 -7.35
N ILE A 114 10.24 -13.13 -8.10
CA ILE A 114 10.54 -12.26 -9.24
C ILE A 114 10.43 -10.81 -8.77
N GLY A 115 11.57 -10.20 -8.46
CA GLY A 115 11.66 -8.78 -8.11
C GLY A 115 11.74 -7.94 -9.38
N VAL A 116 10.85 -6.96 -9.51
CA VAL A 116 10.80 -6.08 -10.68
C VAL A 116 11.04 -4.64 -10.24
N THR A 117 12.12 -4.02 -10.69
CA THR A 117 12.33 -2.58 -10.56
C THR A 117 11.89 -1.89 -11.83
N MET A 118 11.11 -0.81 -11.66
CA MET A 118 10.47 -0.12 -12.77
C MET A 118 10.79 1.39 -12.70
N PRO A 119 12.01 1.80 -13.12
CA PRO A 119 12.34 3.21 -13.16
C PRO A 119 11.40 3.96 -14.09
N GLY A 120 11.07 5.19 -13.71
CA GLY A 120 10.25 6.13 -14.45
C GLY A 120 10.79 7.55 -14.31
N LEU A 121 9.97 8.55 -14.66
CA LEU A 121 10.36 9.95 -14.78
C LEU A 121 10.92 10.61 -13.51
N GLY A 122 10.63 10.08 -12.33
CA GLY A 122 11.12 10.61 -11.03
C GLY A 122 12.10 9.70 -10.29
N THR A 123 12.57 8.63 -10.91
CA THR A 123 13.38 7.62 -10.22
C THR A 123 14.84 8.07 -10.05
N SER A 124 15.31 8.15 -8.80
CA SER A 124 16.70 8.51 -8.52
C SER A 124 17.66 7.34 -8.79
N LYS A 125 18.92 7.68 -9.18
CA LYS A 125 19.97 6.67 -9.35
C LYS A 125 20.20 5.84 -8.07
N ARG A 126 20.09 6.46 -6.90
CA ARG A 126 20.30 5.79 -5.61
C ARG A 126 19.25 4.71 -5.34
N THR A 127 17.97 5.02 -5.54
CA THR A 127 16.89 4.05 -5.30
C THR A 127 16.98 2.88 -6.28
N ARG A 128 17.30 3.14 -7.54
CA ARG A 128 17.54 2.11 -8.56
C ARG A 128 18.70 1.19 -8.17
N THR A 129 19.86 1.75 -7.78
CA THR A 129 21.02 0.96 -7.35
C THR A 129 20.72 0.14 -6.10
N ASN A 130 19.99 0.70 -5.12
CA ASN A 130 19.60 -0.01 -3.91
C ASN A 130 18.69 -1.20 -4.23
N ALA A 131 17.72 -1.03 -5.14
CA ALA A 131 16.84 -2.11 -5.56
C ALA A 131 17.62 -3.28 -6.16
N HIS A 132 18.53 -3.02 -7.10
CA HIS A 132 19.36 -4.07 -7.72
C HIS A 132 20.24 -4.78 -6.70
N LYS A 133 20.96 -4.04 -5.88
CA LYS A 133 21.85 -4.61 -4.86
C LYS A 133 21.08 -5.48 -3.87
N LEU A 134 19.89 -5.04 -3.46
CA LEU A 134 19.04 -5.82 -2.56
C LEU A 134 18.59 -7.15 -3.18
N MET A 135 18.11 -7.11 -4.41
CA MET A 135 17.68 -8.32 -5.13
C MET A 135 18.84 -9.31 -5.36
N GLU A 136 20.02 -8.81 -5.71
CA GLU A 136 21.23 -9.61 -5.87
C GLU A 136 21.66 -10.28 -4.57
N LEU A 137 21.74 -9.51 -3.47
CA LEU A 137 22.13 -10.03 -2.14
C LEU A 137 21.17 -11.11 -1.62
N LEU A 138 19.90 -11.03 -1.97
CA LEU A 138 18.89 -11.99 -1.53
C LEU A 138 18.80 -13.23 -2.46
N GLY A 139 19.49 -13.22 -3.61
CA GLY A 139 19.51 -14.35 -4.55
C GLY A 139 18.17 -14.60 -5.23
N ILE A 140 17.40 -13.56 -5.49
CA ILE A 140 16.11 -13.65 -6.18
C ILE A 140 16.23 -13.38 -7.68
N THR A 141 15.21 -13.73 -8.46
CA THR A 141 15.14 -13.36 -9.87
C THR A 141 14.90 -11.86 -10.02
N SER A 142 15.83 -11.13 -10.63
CA SER A 142 15.75 -9.68 -10.80
C SER A 142 15.36 -9.31 -12.24
N ARG A 143 14.45 -8.35 -12.38
CA ARG A 143 14.10 -7.71 -13.66
C ARG A 143 14.08 -6.21 -13.51
N GLU A 144 14.50 -5.51 -14.58
CA GLU A 144 14.32 -4.08 -14.72
C GLU A 144 13.50 -3.76 -15.97
N ILE A 145 12.50 -2.91 -15.84
CA ILE A 145 11.63 -2.46 -16.93
C ILE A 145 11.49 -0.94 -16.82
N ASP A 146 12.04 -0.20 -17.78
CA ASP A 146 11.85 1.25 -17.86
C ASP A 146 10.42 1.53 -18.33
N ILE A 147 9.64 2.20 -17.48
CA ILE A 147 8.25 2.56 -17.78
C ILE A 147 8.12 3.90 -18.49
N THR A 148 9.22 4.65 -18.63
CA THR A 148 9.20 6.01 -19.22
C THR A 148 8.55 6.05 -20.59
N PRO A 149 8.86 5.13 -21.55
CA PRO A 149 8.26 5.18 -22.86
C PRO A 149 6.74 5.00 -22.87
N ALA A 150 6.23 4.05 -22.06
CA ALA A 150 4.80 3.77 -21.96
C ALA A 150 4.04 4.94 -21.31
N VAL A 151 4.60 5.50 -20.23
CA VAL A 151 4.02 6.67 -19.55
C VAL A 151 4.01 7.90 -20.46
N MET A 152 5.08 8.14 -21.21
CA MET A 152 5.14 9.25 -22.17
C MET A 152 4.11 9.09 -23.29
N GLN A 153 3.91 7.88 -23.81
CA GLN A 153 2.86 7.60 -24.79
C GLN A 153 1.48 7.88 -24.19
N HIS A 154 1.23 7.38 -22.96
CA HIS A 154 -0.04 7.63 -22.26
C HIS A 154 -0.30 9.14 -22.07
N PHE A 155 0.71 9.93 -21.71
CA PHE A 155 0.56 11.38 -21.59
C PHE A 155 0.17 12.04 -22.92
N GLN A 156 0.78 11.61 -24.04
CA GLN A 156 0.38 12.08 -25.36
C GLN A 156 -1.06 11.75 -25.69
N ASP A 157 -1.50 10.52 -25.41
CA ASP A 157 -2.86 10.04 -25.71
C ASP A 157 -3.93 10.82 -24.95
N ILE A 158 -3.65 11.23 -23.71
CA ILE A 158 -4.59 12.00 -22.87
C ILE A 158 -4.37 13.53 -22.95
N GLY A 159 -3.40 14.01 -23.72
CA GLY A 159 -3.07 15.44 -23.82
C GLY A 159 -2.48 16.04 -22.54
N HIS A 160 -1.78 15.23 -21.72
CA HIS A 160 -1.14 15.70 -20.49
C HIS A 160 0.28 16.19 -20.77
N ASP A 161 0.65 17.33 -20.18
CA ASP A 161 2.01 17.85 -20.26
C ASP A 161 2.92 17.14 -19.24
N ALA A 162 3.93 16.41 -19.73
CA ALA A 162 4.89 15.68 -18.91
C ALA A 162 5.74 16.58 -17.98
N SER A 163 5.77 17.90 -18.20
CA SER A 163 6.42 18.86 -17.29
C SER A 163 5.57 19.17 -16.06
N THR A 164 4.27 18.89 -16.09
CA THR A 164 3.33 19.15 -15.00
C THR A 164 3.30 17.96 -14.03
N GLN A 165 3.96 18.12 -12.89
CA GLN A 165 4.04 17.09 -11.84
C GLN A 165 2.82 17.18 -10.92
N ASP A 166 1.68 16.72 -11.38
CA ASP A 166 0.41 16.69 -10.68
C ASP A 166 -0.02 15.25 -10.34
N LEU A 167 -1.25 15.09 -9.83
CA LEU A 167 -1.83 13.80 -9.50
C LEU A 167 -1.90 12.85 -10.72
N THR A 168 -2.13 13.38 -11.93
CA THR A 168 -2.17 12.60 -13.16
C THR A 168 -0.79 12.02 -13.48
N TYR A 169 0.26 12.84 -13.34
CA TYR A 169 1.65 12.44 -13.52
C TYR A 169 2.04 11.27 -12.60
N GLU A 170 1.69 11.35 -11.31
CA GLU A 170 2.00 10.30 -10.35
C GLU A 170 1.18 9.03 -10.60
N ASN A 171 -0.12 9.18 -10.81
CA ASN A 171 -1.03 8.06 -10.99
C ASN A 171 -0.80 7.28 -12.29
N ALA A 172 -0.42 7.93 -13.37
CA ALA A 172 -0.11 7.24 -14.62
C ALA A 172 1.07 6.28 -14.43
N GLN A 173 2.14 6.74 -13.77
CA GLN A 173 3.29 5.89 -13.46
C GLN A 173 2.94 4.75 -12.49
N ALA A 174 2.08 5.00 -11.50
CA ALA A 174 1.65 3.98 -10.55
C ALA A 174 0.83 2.89 -11.23
N ARG A 175 -0.09 3.25 -12.13
CA ARG A 175 -0.91 2.30 -12.89
C ARG A 175 -0.07 1.46 -13.85
N GLU A 176 0.88 2.08 -14.56
CA GLU A 176 1.77 1.36 -15.46
C GLU A 176 2.57 0.28 -14.72
N ARG A 177 3.12 0.61 -13.54
CA ARG A 177 3.80 -0.38 -12.70
C ARG A 177 2.87 -1.52 -12.27
N THR A 178 1.65 -1.20 -11.88
CA THR A 178 0.67 -2.22 -11.44
C THR A 178 0.31 -3.15 -12.60
N GLN A 179 0.04 -2.62 -13.78
CA GLN A 179 -0.27 -3.39 -14.98
C GLN A 179 0.85 -4.37 -15.30
N ILE A 180 2.10 -3.90 -15.38
CA ILE A 180 3.26 -4.75 -15.67
C ILE A 180 3.40 -5.89 -14.65
N LEU A 181 3.25 -5.60 -13.34
CA LEU A 181 3.36 -6.63 -12.31
C LEU A 181 2.27 -7.70 -12.44
N MET A 182 1.03 -7.28 -12.72
CA MET A 182 -0.09 -8.21 -12.89
C MET A 182 0.09 -9.07 -14.14
N ASP A 183 0.56 -8.50 -15.24
CA ASP A 183 0.79 -9.23 -16.50
C ASP A 183 1.95 -10.23 -16.38
N ILE A 184 3.01 -9.87 -15.64
CA ILE A 184 4.10 -10.82 -15.32
C ILE A 184 3.60 -11.96 -14.43
N ALA A 185 2.74 -11.66 -13.47
CA ALA A 185 2.19 -12.66 -12.56
C ALA A 185 1.19 -13.61 -13.25
N GLY A 186 0.51 -13.16 -14.31
CA GLY A 186 -0.41 -13.95 -15.11
C GLY A 186 0.25 -14.89 -16.13
N LYS A 187 1.56 -14.78 -16.29
CA LYS A 187 2.36 -15.51 -17.29
C LYS A 187 2.94 -16.80 -16.72
#